data_fd0cb7ea65fe21d5143cccc386615f3a
#
_entry.id   fd0cb7ea65fe21d5143cccc386615f3a
#
_cell.length_a   1.000
_cell.length_b   1.000
_cell.length_c   1.000
_cell.angle_alpha   90.00
_cell.angle_beta   90.00
_cell.angle_gamma   90.00
#
_symmetry.space_group_name_H-M   'P 1'
#
loop_
_entity.id
_entity.type
_entity.pdbx_description
1 polymer ?
#
loop_
_entity_poly.entity_id
_entity_poly.type
_entity_poly.pdbx_seq_one_letter_code
_entity_poly.pdbx_strand_id
1 'polypeptide(L)'
;LTQSCAPTPGQSTKEPFVIPVELGLLSASGAALPLQMADESAPGAASRTVVLTEPTQTLTFVHVDAEPVPSLLRNFSAPVVLDIDYTDAQLLTLLAHDADAFNRWEAGQRLALRIAINTIADSAYQASANGTFDHKFLDADFIEAMRTVLRNPALDAAFKELVLTLPSETYIAEQPTVADPQRIHAVREAMREQLALA
;
A
#
# COMPACT_ATOMS: atom_id res chain seq x y z
N LEU A 1 -17.92 1.09 -1.59
CA LEU A 1 -17.36 1.68 -0.36
C LEU A 1 -18.35 1.49 0.79
N THR A 2 -17.85 1.05 1.94
CA THR A 2 -18.62 0.91 3.18
C THR A 2 -17.90 1.67 4.28
N GLN A 3 -18.64 2.38 5.12
CA GLN A 3 -18.09 3.05 6.29
C GLN A 3 -18.62 2.44 7.58
N SER A 4 -17.79 2.41 8.60
CA SER A 4 -18.16 1.99 9.94
C SER A 4 -17.43 2.82 10.99
N CYS A 5 -18.06 2.98 12.15
CA CYS A 5 -17.44 3.60 13.31
C CYS A 5 -17.87 2.85 14.57
N ALA A 6 -16.90 2.49 15.41
CA ALA A 6 -17.19 1.80 16.66
C ALA A 6 -18.04 2.67 17.61
N PRO A 7 -18.94 2.06 18.39
CA PRO A 7 -19.66 2.76 19.45
C PRO A 7 -18.70 3.43 20.44
N THR A 8 -19.10 4.60 20.97
CA THR A 8 -18.37 5.29 22.04
C THR A 8 -19.27 5.49 23.25
N PRO A 9 -18.73 5.71 24.47
CA PRO A 9 -19.52 6.00 25.65
C PRO A 9 -20.47 7.18 25.39
N GLY A 10 -21.77 6.95 25.67
CA GLY A 10 -22.83 7.95 25.41
C GLY A 10 -23.33 8.04 23.97
N GLN A 11 -22.72 7.29 23.02
CA GLN A 11 -23.13 7.25 21.62
C GLN A 11 -22.99 5.82 21.07
N SER A 12 -23.97 4.99 21.41
CA SER A 12 -23.99 3.56 21.04
C SER A 12 -24.30 3.31 19.56
N THR A 13 -25.00 4.24 18.91
CA THR A 13 -25.32 4.21 17.47
C THR A 13 -24.63 5.38 16.79
N LYS A 14 -24.02 5.12 15.63
CA LYS A 14 -23.37 6.13 14.80
C LYS A 14 -24.15 6.30 13.51
N GLU A 15 -24.46 7.55 13.21
CA GLU A 15 -24.94 7.90 11.87
C GLU A 15 -23.76 7.92 10.90
N PRO A 16 -24.01 7.71 9.59
CA PRO A 16 -22.97 7.82 8.58
C PRO A 16 -22.28 9.18 8.60
N PHE A 17 -20.97 9.17 8.41
CA PHE A 17 -20.19 10.40 8.25
C PHE A 17 -20.24 10.88 6.81
N VAL A 18 -19.98 12.16 6.60
CA VAL A 18 -19.73 12.75 5.28
C VAL A 18 -18.21 12.65 5.03
N ILE A 19 -17.80 11.69 4.21
CA ILE A 19 -16.39 11.35 4.01
C ILE A 19 -15.99 11.67 2.56
N PRO A 20 -15.16 12.69 2.31
CA PRO A 20 -14.60 12.92 0.98
C PRO A 20 -13.51 11.87 0.69
N VAL A 21 -13.68 11.11 -0.37
CA VAL A 21 -12.72 10.10 -0.81
C VAL A 21 -12.17 10.54 -2.16
N GLU A 22 -10.95 11.04 -2.19
CA GLU A 22 -10.27 11.27 -3.44
C GLU A 22 -9.68 9.96 -3.94
N LEU A 23 -9.97 9.62 -5.19
CA LEU A 23 -9.57 8.36 -5.79
C LEU A 23 -9.07 8.52 -7.22
N GLY A 24 -8.29 7.56 -7.65
CA GLY A 24 -7.87 7.34 -9.03
C GLY A 24 -7.89 5.85 -9.34
N LEU A 25 -7.84 5.53 -10.61
CA LEU A 25 -7.69 4.17 -11.11
C LEU A 25 -6.41 4.10 -11.96
N LEU A 26 -5.63 3.05 -11.77
CA LEU A 26 -4.47 2.75 -12.60
C LEU A 26 -4.75 1.48 -13.40
N SER A 27 -4.22 1.40 -14.61
CA SER A 27 -4.15 0.11 -15.31
C SER A 27 -3.13 -0.81 -14.64
N ALA A 28 -3.12 -2.09 -14.95
CA ALA A 28 -2.12 -3.04 -14.48
C ALA A 28 -0.68 -2.64 -14.89
N SER A 29 -0.52 -1.84 -15.95
CA SER A 29 0.78 -1.28 -16.38
C SER A 29 1.15 0.03 -15.68
N GLY A 30 0.33 0.51 -14.75
CA GLY A 30 0.56 1.73 -13.98
C GLY A 30 0.12 3.04 -14.66
N ALA A 31 -0.51 2.98 -15.83
CA ALA A 31 -1.03 4.18 -16.45
C ALA A 31 -2.29 4.68 -15.72
N ALA A 32 -2.34 5.97 -15.40
CA ALA A 32 -3.53 6.59 -14.83
C ALA A 32 -4.68 6.58 -15.82
N LEU A 33 -5.85 6.12 -15.40
CA LEU A 33 -7.05 6.01 -16.23
C LEU A 33 -7.93 7.26 -16.03
N PRO A 34 -8.48 7.83 -17.13
CA PRO A 34 -9.49 8.86 -17.02
C PRO A 34 -10.75 8.26 -16.39
N LEU A 35 -11.34 8.97 -15.42
CA LEU A 35 -12.51 8.49 -14.69
C LEU A 35 -13.79 8.98 -15.37
N GLN A 36 -14.69 8.04 -15.67
CA GLN A 36 -16.04 8.35 -16.16
C GLN A 36 -17.05 7.57 -15.35
N MET A 37 -17.95 8.26 -14.66
CA MET A 37 -19.09 7.63 -14.00
C MET A 37 -20.15 7.21 -15.02
N ALA A 38 -20.97 6.23 -14.64
CA ALA A 38 -21.98 5.69 -15.56
C ALA A 38 -23.05 6.70 -16.00
N ASP A 39 -23.26 7.76 -15.25
CA ASP A 39 -24.19 8.87 -15.51
C ASP A 39 -23.56 10.05 -16.27
N GLU A 40 -22.27 9.98 -16.62
CA GLU A 40 -21.54 11.04 -17.31
C GLU A 40 -21.41 10.75 -18.81
N SER A 41 -21.46 11.80 -19.62
CA SER A 41 -21.38 11.70 -21.08
C SER A 41 -19.93 11.67 -21.65
N ALA A 42 -18.95 12.00 -20.82
CA ALA A 42 -17.54 12.05 -21.21
C ALA A 42 -16.61 11.72 -20.04
N PRO A 43 -15.39 11.21 -20.30
CA PRO A 43 -14.40 10.97 -19.26
C PRO A 43 -13.93 12.29 -18.64
N GLY A 44 -13.69 12.23 -17.32
CA GLY A 44 -13.12 13.33 -16.54
C GLY A 44 -11.61 13.18 -16.34
N ALA A 45 -11.10 13.81 -15.27
CA ALA A 45 -9.70 13.72 -14.88
C ALA A 45 -9.35 12.29 -14.36
N ALA A 46 -8.07 12.00 -14.21
CA ALA A 46 -7.57 10.75 -13.66
C ALA A 46 -7.67 10.67 -12.11
N SER A 47 -8.06 11.74 -11.46
CA SER A 47 -8.34 11.80 -10.01
C SER A 47 -9.68 12.50 -9.79
N ARG A 48 -10.43 12.01 -8.79
CA ARG A 48 -11.77 12.53 -8.49
C ARG A 48 -12.06 12.39 -7.00
N THR A 49 -12.67 13.40 -6.42
CA THR A 49 -13.24 13.30 -5.07
C THR A 49 -14.70 12.90 -5.16
N VAL A 50 -15.06 11.80 -4.51
CA VAL A 50 -16.44 11.38 -4.26
C VAL A 50 -16.75 11.57 -2.79
N VAL A 51 -18.01 11.88 -2.47
CA VAL A 51 -18.43 12.07 -1.08
C VAL A 51 -19.28 10.88 -0.66
N LEU A 52 -18.77 10.11 0.30
CA LEU A 52 -19.49 9.01 0.91
C LEU A 52 -20.39 9.56 2.03
N THR A 53 -21.70 9.42 1.88
CA THR A 53 -22.71 9.91 2.82
C THR A 53 -23.58 8.80 3.41
N GLU A 54 -23.56 7.62 2.78
CA GLU A 54 -24.37 6.48 3.17
C GLU A 54 -23.49 5.42 3.86
N PRO A 55 -24.07 4.51 4.65
CA PRO A 55 -23.33 3.40 5.24
C PRO A 55 -22.60 2.56 4.17
N THR A 56 -23.20 2.41 3.00
CA THR A 56 -22.63 1.73 1.83
C THR A 56 -23.03 2.49 0.57
N GLN A 57 -22.05 2.77 -0.30
CA GLN A 57 -22.25 3.48 -1.55
C GLN A 57 -21.48 2.79 -2.66
N THR A 58 -22.16 2.50 -3.78
CA THR A 58 -21.55 1.89 -4.97
C THR A 58 -21.27 2.97 -6.01
N LEU A 59 -20.03 2.98 -6.51
CA LEU A 59 -19.59 3.84 -7.61
C LEU A 59 -19.34 2.97 -8.83
N THR A 60 -19.93 3.32 -9.96
CA THR A 60 -19.76 2.59 -11.21
C THR A 60 -18.99 3.44 -12.20
N PHE A 61 -17.77 3.00 -12.53
CA PHE A 61 -16.97 3.57 -13.60
C PHE A 61 -17.15 2.78 -14.88
N VAL A 62 -17.20 3.47 -16.02
CA VAL A 62 -17.38 2.89 -17.35
C VAL A 62 -16.14 3.12 -18.21
N HIS A 63 -16.06 2.40 -19.35
CA HIS A 63 -14.92 2.45 -20.27
C HIS A 63 -13.58 2.09 -19.61
N VAL A 64 -13.62 1.09 -18.74
CA VAL A 64 -12.45 0.49 -18.09
C VAL A 64 -12.25 -0.89 -18.73
N ASP A 65 -11.25 -1.02 -19.61
CA ASP A 65 -11.08 -2.19 -20.48
C ASP A 65 -10.56 -3.44 -19.74
N ALA A 66 -9.99 -3.27 -18.53
CA ALA A 66 -9.48 -4.35 -17.70
C ALA A 66 -9.66 -3.98 -16.23
N GLU A 67 -9.50 -4.96 -15.34
CA GLU A 67 -9.55 -4.72 -13.89
C GLU A 67 -8.50 -3.67 -13.48
N PRO A 68 -8.93 -2.52 -12.94
CA PRO A 68 -8.01 -1.45 -12.56
C PRO A 68 -7.47 -1.67 -11.14
N VAL A 69 -6.35 -1.01 -10.85
CA VAL A 69 -5.82 -0.89 -9.50
C VAL A 69 -6.38 0.41 -8.89
N PRO A 70 -7.22 0.34 -7.85
CA PRO A 70 -7.73 1.55 -7.20
C PRO A 70 -6.64 2.20 -6.33
N SER A 71 -6.54 3.52 -6.44
CA SER A 71 -5.74 4.38 -5.57
C SER A 71 -6.72 5.25 -4.78
N LEU A 72 -6.84 5.02 -3.49
CA LEU A 72 -7.89 5.59 -2.64
C LEU A 72 -7.32 6.52 -1.57
N LEU A 73 -8.12 7.46 -1.08
CA LEU A 73 -7.74 8.46 -0.08
C LEU A 73 -6.53 9.32 -0.50
N ARG A 74 -6.40 9.59 -1.78
CA ARG A 74 -5.36 10.47 -2.32
C ARG A 74 -5.35 11.80 -1.58
N ASN A 75 -4.17 12.39 -1.45
CA ASN A 75 -3.96 13.68 -0.78
C ASN A 75 -4.51 13.72 0.66
N PHE A 76 -4.58 12.59 1.36
CA PHE A 76 -5.17 12.48 2.71
C PHE A 76 -6.60 13.05 2.76
N SER A 77 -7.42 12.76 1.76
CA SER A 77 -8.73 13.36 1.56
C SER A 77 -9.69 13.17 2.74
N ALA A 78 -9.47 12.17 3.60
CA ALA A 78 -10.23 12.01 4.84
C ALA A 78 -9.39 11.32 5.95
N PRO A 79 -9.60 11.66 7.23
CA PRO A 79 -8.91 11.07 8.37
C PRO A 79 -9.58 9.75 8.79
N VAL A 80 -9.51 8.74 7.94
CA VAL A 80 -10.11 7.41 8.13
C VAL A 80 -9.07 6.33 7.93
N VAL A 81 -9.32 5.16 8.50
CA VAL A 81 -8.53 3.95 8.23
C VAL A 81 -9.12 3.25 7.01
N LEU A 82 -8.30 3.04 6.00
CA LEU A 82 -8.68 2.30 4.79
C LEU A 82 -8.46 0.81 5.00
N ASP A 83 -9.54 0.04 4.97
CA ASP A 83 -9.51 -1.42 4.95
C ASP A 83 -9.77 -1.91 3.51
N ILE A 84 -8.72 -2.39 2.87
CA ILE A 84 -8.76 -2.93 1.50
C ILE A 84 -7.69 -4.01 1.35
N ASP A 85 -8.11 -5.13 0.78
CA ASP A 85 -7.23 -6.28 0.53
C ASP A 85 -6.62 -6.20 -0.88
N TYR A 86 -5.56 -5.40 -1.00
CA TYR A 86 -4.76 -5.36 -2.21
C TYR A 86 -3.95 -6.63 -2.39
N THR A 87 -3.94 -7.15 -3.62
CA THR A 87 -2.97 -8.19 -4.03
C THR A 87 -1.55 -7.62 -4.09
N ASP A 88 -0.53 -8.49 -4.06
CA ASP A 88 0.85 -8.05 -4.21
C ASP A 88 1.09 -7.35 -5.56
N ALA A 89 0.48 -7.83 -6.64
CA ALA A 89 0.57 -7.20 -7.95
C ALA A 89 -0.04 -5.78 -7.96
N GLN A 90 -1.15 -5.55 -7.27
CA GLN A 90 -1.74 -4.23 -7.14
C GLN A 90 -0.86 -3.30 -6.30
N LEU A 91 -0.29 -3.77 -5.19
CA LEU A 91 0.64 -2.99 -4.37
C LEU A 91 1.92 -2.65 -5.14
N LEU A 92 2.47 -3.59 -5.95
CA LEU A 92 3.61 -3.33 -6.82
C LEU A 92 3.30 -2.24 -7.85
N THR A 93 2.11 -2.27 -8.44
CA THR A 93 1.66 -1.23 -9.38
C THR A 93 1.56 0.14 -8.70
N LEU A 94 0.96 0.21 -7.51
CA LEU A 94 0.87 1.47 -6.74
C LEU A 94 2.26 1.98 -6.35
N LEU A 95 3.14 1.13 -5.82
CA LEU A 95 4.51 1.49 -5.45
C LEU A 95 5.29 2.07 -6.63
N ALA A 96 5.23 1.43 -7.78
CA ALA A 96 6.01 1.85 -8.94
C ALA A 96 5.43 3.09 -9.65
N HIS A 97 4.11 3.24 -9.69
CA HIS A 97 3.45 4.12 -10.67
C HIS A 97 2.43 5.10 -10.09
N ASP A 98 1.96 4.95 -8.84
CA ASP A 98 0.95 5.88 -8.33
C ASP A 98 1.48 7.32 -8.35
N ALA A 99 0.64 8.26 -8.79
CA ALA A 99 0.95 9.68 -8.75
C ALA A 99 0.84 10.25 -7.32
N ASP A 100 0.03 9.62 -6.44
CA ASP A 100 -0.07 10.01 -5.04
C ASP A 100 1.13 9.50 -4.24
N ALA A 101 1.85 10.42 -3.61
CA ALA A 101 3.08 10.12 -2.89
C ALA A 101 2.84 9.22 -1.67
N PHE A 102 1.74 9.45 -0.94
CA PHE A 102 1.42 8.66 0.24
C PHE A 102 1.03 7.23 -0.15
N ASN A 103 0.15 7.05 -1.14
CA ASN A 103 -0.26 5.72 -1.60
C ASN A 103 0.93 4.92 -2.15
N ARG A 104 1.86 5.58 -2.81
CA ARG A 104 3.12 4.95 -3.25
C ARG A 104 3.95 4.44 -2.08
N TRP A 105 4.17 5.28 -1.08
CA TRP A 105 4.90 4.92 0.14
C TRP A 105 4.19 3.80 0.91
N GLU A 106 2.90 3.93 1.13
CA GLU A 106 2.07 2.96 1.84
C GLU A 106 2.09 1.58 1.17
N ALA A 107 2.00 1.53 -0.15
CA ALA A 107 2.11 0.28 -0.91
C ALA A 107 3.46 -0.42 -0.68
N GLY A 108 4.56 0.34 -0.68
CA GLY A 108 5.89 -0.18 -0.37
C GLY A 108 6.01 -0.71 1.06
N GLN A 109 5.47 0.02 2.04
CA GLN A 109 5.46 -0.39 3.44
C GLN A 109 4.63 -1.67 3.65
N ARG A 110 3.45 -1.78 3.04
CA ARG A 110 2.58 -2.97 3.13
C ARG A 110 3.24 -4.20 2.52
N LEU A 111 3.88 -4.07 1.36
CA LEU A 111 4.62 -5.16 0.72
C LEU A 111 5.81 -5.61 1.58
N ALA A 112 6.65 -4.68 2.01
CA ALA A 112 7.81 -4.99 2.84
C ALA A 112 7.41 -5.64 4.17
N LEU A 113 6.34 -5.14 4.80
CA LEU A 113 5.78 -5.72 6.03
C LEU A 113 5.29 -7.15 5.81
N ARG A 114 4.54 -7.40 4.73
CA ARG A 114 4.03 -8.73 4.38
C ARG A 114 5.17 -9.72 4.14
N ILE A 115 6.20 -9.32 3.40
CA ILE A 115 7.41 -10.12 3.18
C ILE A 115 8.09 -10.44 4.52
N ALA A 116 8.30 -9.43 5.37
CA ALA A 116 8.94 -9.61 6.67
C ALA A 116 8.15 -10.59 7.56
N ILE A 117 6.85 -10.42 7.70
CA ILE A 117 5.98 -11.28 8.53
C ILE A 117 5.97 -12.71 8.01
N ASN A 118 5.84 -12.92 6.70
CA ASN A 118 5.85 -14.24 6.10
C ASN A 118 7.21 -14.95 6.33
N THR A 119 8.31 -14.21 6.17
CA THR A 119 9.67 -14.75 6.41
C THR A 119 9.89 -15.07 7.90
N ILE A 120 9.39 -14.23 8.82
CA ILE A 120 9.47 -14.48 10.25
C ILE A 120 8.65 -15.72 10.63
N ALA A 121 7.49 -15.93 10.03
CA ALA A 121 6.61 -17.07 10.33
C ALA A 121 7.11 -18.38 9.72
N ASP A 122 7.90 -18.34 8.65
CA ASP A 122 8.35 -19.53 7.95
C ASP A 122 9.55 -20.18 8.67
N SER A 123 9.34 -21.38 9.21
CA SER A 123 10.38 -22.17 9.87
C SER A 123 11.51 -22.63 8.95
N ALA A 124 11.30 -22.62 7.64
CA ALA A 124 12.34 -22.96 6.66
C ALA A 124 13.42 -21.87 6.57
N TYR A 125 13.08 -20.61 6.90
CA TYR A 125 14.03 -19.52 6.95
C TYR A 125 14.77 -19.50 8.30
N GLN A 126 15.82 -20.27 8.41
CA GLN A 126 16.72 -20.28 9.55
C GLN A 126 17.91 -19.37 9.30
N ALA A 127 18.22 -18.51 10.26
CA ALA A 127 19.49 -17.81 10.24
C ALA A 127 20.65 -18.83 10.41
N SER A 128 21.73 -18.64 9.66
CA SER A 128 22.96 -19.39 9.91
C SER A 128 23.53 -19.08 11.32
N ALA A 129 24.51 -19.83 11.77
CA ALA A 129 25.10 -19.67 13.10
C ALA A 129 25.68 -18.25 13.37
N ASN A 130 25.97 -17.49 12.32
CA ASN A 130 26.41 -16.09 12.37
C ASN A 130 25.28 -15.07 12.20
N GLY A 131 24.02 -15.49 12.17
CA GLY A 131 22.86 -14.61 12.05
C GLY A 131 22.53 -14.14 10.63
N THR A 132 23.20 -14.67 9.61
CA THR A 132 22.93 -14.34 8.21
C THR A 132 21.94 -15.30 7.57
N PHE A 133 21.18 -14.81 6.57
CA PHE A 133 20.26 -15.63 5.78
C PHE A 133 20.88 -15.93 4.40
N ASP A 134 20.96 -17.20 4.03
CA ASP A 134 21.48 -17.63 2.72
C ASP A 134 20.43 -17.52 1.59
N HIS A 135 19.20 -17.17 1.90
CA HIS A 135 18.09 -17.15 0.96
C HIS A 135 17.69 -15.74 0.55
N LYS A 136 17.37 -15.58 -0.75
CA LYS A 136 16.69 -14.39 -1.25
C LYS A 136 15.20 -14.51 -0.97
N PHE A 137 14.65 -13.55 -0.23
CA PHE A 137 13.21 -13.46 0.04
C PHE A 137 12.58 -12.16 -0.47
N LEU A 138 13.38 -11.17 -0.89
CA LEU A 138 12.90 -10.10 -1.73
C LEU A 138 12.81 -10.62 -3.17
N ASP A 139 11.60 -10.65 -3.71
CA ASP A 139 11.41 -11.07 -5.09
C ASP A 139 11.89 -10.01 -6.09
N ALA A 140 12.04 -10.41 -7.35
CA ALA A 140 12.54 -9.53 -8.41
C ALA A 140 11.58 -8.37 -8.69
N ASP A 141 10.29 -8.57 -8.54
CA ASP A 141 9.27 -7.57 -8.84
C ASP A 141 9.26 -6.45 -7.79
N PHE A 142 9.43 -6.80 -6.51
CA PHE A 142 9.59 -5.80 -5.43
C PHE A 142 10.86 -4.98 -5.64
N ILE A 143 11.98 -5.62 -5.93
CA ILE A 143 13.25 -4.95 -6.21
C ILE A 143 13.11 -4.01 -7.41
N GLU A 144 12.46 -4.45 -8.49
CA GLU A 144 12.30 -3.61 -9.69
C GLU A 144 11.35 -2.43 -9.45
N ALA A 145 10.29 -2.60 -8.65
CA ALA A 145 9.43 -1.52 -8.22
C ALA A 145 10.22 -0.46 -7.41
N MET A 146 11.07 -0.89 -6.48
CA MET A 146 11.96 0.01 -5.72
C MET A 146 12.97 0.72 -6.62
N ARG A 147 13.55 0.04 -7.62
CA ARG A 147 14.42 0.66 -8.63
C ARG A 147 13.68 1.69 -9.48
N THR A 148 12.43 1.42 -9.83
CA THR A 148 11.57 2.36 -10.57
C THR A 148 11.39 3.65 -9.77
N VAL A 149 11.13 3.56 -8.45
CA VAL A 149 11.10 4.73 -7.56
C VAL A 149 12.44 5.46 -7.54
N LEU A 150 13.54 4.73 -7.32
CA LEU A 150 14.88 5.32 -7.21
C LEU A 150 15.29 6.09 -8.48
N ARG A 151 15.00 5.51 -9.65
CA ARG A 151 15.36 6.08 -10.96
C ARG A 151 14.39 7.15 -11.46
N ASN A 152 13.24 7.34 -10.82
CA ASN A 152 12.24 8.31 -11.27
C ASN A 152 12.77 9.75 -11.06
N PRO A 153 13.01 10.53 -12.14
CA PRO A 153 13.56 11.89 -12.02
C PRO A 153 12.54 12.90 -11.48
N ALA A 154 11.25 12.58 -11.49
CA ALA A 154 10.18 13.45 -11.00
C ALA A 154 10.02 13.39 -9.46
N LEU A 155 10.63 12.39 -8.80
CA LEU A 155 10.57 12.25 -7.35
C LEU A 155 11.81 12.92 -6.71
N ASP A 156 11.58 13.70 -5.66
CA ASP A 156 12.68 14.30 -4.89
C ASP A 156 13.44 13.25 -4.05
N ALA A 157 14.66 13.61 -3.65
CA ALA A 157 15.56 12.70 -2.95
C ALA A 157 15.05 12.29 -1.57
N ALA A 158 14.39 13.21 -0.82
CA ALA A 158 13.86 12.91 0.51
C ALA A 158 12.69 11.94 0.43
N PHE A 159 11.82 12.10 -0.57
CA PHE A 159 10.74 11.16 -0.80
C PHE A 159 11.26 9.76 -1.21
N LYS A 160 12.29 9.70 -2.08
CA LYS A 160 12.94 8.42 -2.43
C LYS A 160 13.51 7.71 -1.21
N GLU A 161 14.22 8.44 -0.34
CA GLU A 161 14.72 7.89 0.93
C GLU A 161 13.58 7.30 1.76
N LEU A 162 12.48 8.04 1.90
CA LEU A 162 11.32 7.61 2.67
C LEU A 162 10.72 6.31 2.14
N VAL A 163 10.52 6.20 0.82
CA VAL A 163 9.95 5.00 0.19
C VAL A 163 10.89 3.80 0.28
N LEU A 164 12.21 4.02 0.12
CA LEU A 164 13.22 2.96 0.19
C LEU A 164 13.52 2.51 1.63
N THR A 165 13.04 3.24 2.63
CA THR A 165 13.19 2.87 4.04
C THR A 165 12.21 1.77 4.40
N LEU A 166 12.73 0.62 4.84
CA LEU A 166 11.92 -0.53 5.27
C LEU A 166 11.18 -0.23 6.59
N PRO A 167 10.05 -0.90 6.86
CA PRO A 167 9.33 -0.80 8.13
C PRO A 167 10.26 -0.95 9.34
N SER A 168 9.99 -0.20 10.41
CA SER A 168 10.78 -0.29 11.63
C SER A 168 10.56 -1.64 12.33
N GLU A 169 11.55 -2.08 13.10
CA GLU A 169 11.42 -3.30 13.92
C GLU A 169 10.24 -3.23 14.89
N THR A 170 10.01 -2.04 15.45
CA THR A 170 8.86 -1.80 16.34
C THR A 170 7.54 -2.04 15.60
N TYR A 171 7.40 -1.48 14.41
CA TYR A 171 6.18 -1.65 13.60
C TYR A 171 5.97 -3.10 13.17
N ILE A 172 7.05 -3.82 12.82
CA ILE A 172 6.97 -5.26 12.52
C ILE A 172 6.56 -6.04 13.77
N ALA A 173 7.10 -5.69 14.96
CA ALA A 173 6.83 -6.38 16.23
C ALA A 173 5.38 -6.23 16.71
N GLU A 174 4.67 -5.19 16.30
CA GLU A 174 3.27 -4.95 16.63
C GLU A 174 2.29 -5.88 15.88
N GLN A 175 2.73 -6.56 14.83
CA GLN A 175 1.86 -7.35 13.96
C GLN A 175 1.59 -8.78 14.49
N PRO A 176 2.60 -9.58 14.91
CA PRO A 176 2.36 -10.94 15.40
C PRO A 176 1.85 -10.94 16.84
N THR A 177 1.10 -11.97 17.21
CA THR A 177 0.64 -12.16 18.59
C THR A 177 1.80 -12.31 19.59
N VAL A 178 2.91 -12.90 19.14
CA VAL A 178 4.16 -13.06 19.91
C VAL A 178 5.31 -12.59 19.04
N ALA A 179 5.99 -11.53 19.48
CA ALA A 179 7.15 -11.00 18.78
C ALA A 179 8.42 -11.76 19.18
N ASP A 180 9.25 -12.06 18.17
CA ASP A 180 10.64 -12.52 18.35
C ASP A 180 11.58 -11.40 17.88
N PRO A 181 12.11 -10.57 18.81
CA PRO A 181 12.93 -9.41 18.44
C PRO A 181 14.21 -9.78 17.69
N GLN A 182 14.83 -10.92 18.02
CA GLN A 182 16.06 -11.36 17.35
C GLN A 182 15.77 -11.74 15.89
N ARG A 183 14.68 -12.45 15.66
CA ARG A 183 14.29 -12.86 14.32
C ARG A 183 13.80 -11.67 13.49
N ILE A 184 13.07 -10.74 14.08
CA ILE A 184 12.65 -9.48 13.41
C ILE A 184 13.88 -8.69 12.98
N HIS A 185 14.86 -8.49 13.87
CA HIS A 185 16.10 -7.81 13.53
C HIS A 185 16.85 -8.49 12.38
N ALA A 186 17.05 -9.80 12.49
CA ALA A 186 17.79 -10.55 11.48
C ALA A 186 17.12 -10.52 10.10
N VAL A 187 15.78 -10.69 10.04
CA VAL A 187 15.02 -10.63 8.77
C VAL A 187 15.10 -9.22 8.18
N ARG A 188 14.88 -8.18 8.99
CA ARG A 188 14.92 -6.80 8.49
C ARG A 188 16.30 -6.41 7.97
N GLU A 189 17.37 -6.77 8.66
CA GLU A 189 18.74 -6.50 8.20
C GLU A 189 19.06 -7.24 6.89
N ALA A 190 18.64 -8.49 6.76
CA ALA A 190 18.81 -9.25 5.53
C ALA A 190 17.99 -8.65 4.35
N MET A 191 16.77 -8.15 4.60
CA MET A 191 16.01 -7.39 3.59
C MET A 191 16.75 -6.14 3.15
N ARG A 192 17.31 -5.39 4.11
CA ARG A 192 18.09 -4.17 3.84
C ARG A 192 19.33 -4.46 3.01
N GLU A 193 20.06 -5.53 3.34
CA GLU A 193 21.23 -5.97 2.55
C GLU A 193 20.86 -6.38 1.14
N GLN A 194 19.80 -7.18 0.96
CA GLN A 194 19.33 -7.58 -0.37
C GLN A 194 18.89 -6.39 -1.22
N LEU A 195 18.21 -5.42 -0.61
CA LEU A 195 17.81 -4.20 -1.31
C LEU A 195 19.01 -3.32 -1.69
N ALA A 196 20.04 -3.24 -0.81
CA ALA A 196 21.24 -2.45 -1.07
C ALA A 196 22.15 -3.06 -2.16
N LEU A 197 22.10 -4.37 -2.37
CA LEU A 197 22.88 -5.10 -3.39
C LEU A 197 22.17 -5.16 -4.75
N ALA A 198 20.92 -4.76 -4.80
CA ALA A 198 20.06 -4.79 -5.99
C ALA A 198 20.21 -3.53 -6.84
#